data_29e1178609d0709500d0969e585b316c
#
_entry.id   29e1178609d0709500d0969e585b316c
#
_cell.length_a   1.000
_cell.length_b   1.000
_cell.length_c   1.000
_cell.angle_alpha   90.00
_cell.angle_beta   90.00
_cell.angle_gamma   90.00
#
_symmetry.space_group_name_H-M   'P 1'
#
loop_
_entity.id
_entity.type
_entity.pdbx_description
1 polymer ?
#
loop_
_entity_poly.entity_id
_entity_poly.type
_entity_poly.pdbx_seq_one_letter_code
_entity_poly.pdbx_strand_id
1 'polypeptide(L)'
;MDFTRTCKGCNISMPLDSFAKTGMFDKSGKPYRRYYCSKNGFYWSHKKNTPNGRISKAKKIREYKEKLCCGSCGYSKKTRGKRFSTWALQFHHHDCNKEANVGQMLSDGFSFKNIINEIKKCIVLCANCHMELHGHQTY
;
A
#
# COMPACT_ATOMS: atom_id res chain seq x y z
N MET A 1 -1.51 31.48 -7.32
CA MET A 1 -1.87 30.19 -7.93
C MET A 1 -2.58 29.35 -6.89
N ASP A 2 -3.86 29.15 -7.07
CA ASP A 2 -4.65 28.29 -6.16
C ASP A 2 -4.39 26.84 -6.50
N PHE A 3 -3.56 26.21 -5.67
CA PHE A 3 -3.31 24.79 -5.80
C PHE A 3 -4.54 24.00 -5.36
N THR A 4 -5.16 23.31 -6.29
CA THR A 4 -6.25 22.38 -6.01
C THR A 4 -5.75 20.94 -5.95
N ARG A 5 -6.47 20.08 -5.25
CA ARG A 5 -6.25 18.63 -5.17
C ARG A 5 -7.58 17.90 -5.25
N THR A 6 -7.60 16.79 -5.95
CA THR A 6 -8.76 15.92 -5.98
C THR A 6 -8.80 15.02 -4.74
N CYS A 7 -9.89 15.07 -3.99
CA CYS A 7 -10.10 14.22 -2.82
C CYS A 7 -10.27 12.75 -3.25
N LYS A 8 -9.47 11.86 -2.68
CA LYS A 8 -9.54 10.41 -2.97
C LYS A 8 -10.83 9.73 -2.42
N GLY A 9 -11.60 10.44 -1.61
CA GLY A 9 -12.86 9.93 -1.06
C GLY A 9 -14.09 10.28 -1.90
N CYS A 10 -14.22 11.57 -2.28
CA CYS A 10 -15.39 12.07 -3.01
C CYS A 10 -15.12 12.42 -4.48
N ASN A 11 -13.88 12.31 -4.94
CA ASN A 11 -13.40 12.64 -6.29
C ASN A 11 -13.68 14.09 -6.73
N ILE A 12 -13.87 15.02 -5.77
CA ILE A 12 -14.07 16.43 -6.04
C ILE A 12 -12.73 17.16 -5.91
N SER A 13 -12.38 17.99 -6.89
CA SER A 13 -11.24 18.88 -6.83
C SER A 13 -11.58 20.11 -5.97
N MET A 14 -10.71 20.42 -5.01
CA MET A 14 -10.91 21.53 -4.08
C MET A 14 -9.57 22.10 -3.61
N PRO A 15 -9.57 23.35 -3.05
CA PRO A 15 -8.34 23.97 -2.56
C PRO A 15 -7.60 23.13 -1.54
N LEU A 16 -6.28 23.23 -1.49
CA LEU A 16 -5.44 22.45 -0.57
C LEU A 16 -5.82 22.65 0.90
N ASP A 17 -6.36 23.80 1.27
CA ASP A 17 -6.78 24.10 2.63
C ASP A 17 -8.01 23.26 3.09
N SER A 18 -8.72 22.68 2.13
CA SER A 18 -9.79 21.71 2.42
C SER A 18 -9.28 20.36 2.93
N PHE A 19 -7.95 20.15 2.94
CA PHE A 19 -7.31 18.91 3.39
C PHE A 19 -6.51 19.17 4.67
N ALA A 20 -6.74 18.34 5.70
CA ALA A 20 -6.03 18.46 6.97
C ALA A 20 -4.51 18.28 6.83
N LYS A 21 -3.73 19.05 7.60
CA LYS A 21 -2.28 18.89 7.71
C LYS A 21 -1.94 17.57 8.42
N THR A 22 -0.85 16.93 8.02
CA THR A 22 -0.42 15.65 8.62
C THR A 22 0.53 15.81 9.81
N GLY A 23 0.97 17.05 10.10
CA GLY A 23 2.05 17.30 11.08
C GLY A 23 3.46 17.06 10.54
N MET A 24 3.58 16.51 9.34
CA MET A 24 4.87 16.34 8.66
C MET A 24 5.12 17.49 7.67
N PHE A 25 6.39 17.82 7.44
CA PHE A 25 6.83 18.89 6.56
C PHE A 25 7.79 18.35 5.50
N ASP A 26 7.75 18.92 4.30
CA ASP A 26 8.74 18.65 3.28
C ASP A 26 10.06 19.41 3.57
N LYS A 27 11.07 19.21 2.71
CA LYS A 27 12.40 19.85 2.86
C LYS A 27 12.36 21.38 2.78
N SER A 28 11.28 21.96 2.23
CA SER A 28 11.06 23.42 2.14
C SER A 28 10.25 23.99 3.32
N GLY A 29 9.88 23.14 4.28
CA GLY A 29 9.05 23.53 5.42
C GLY A 29 7.55 23.59 5.12
N LYS A 30 7.11 23.13 3.96
CA LYS A 30 5.70 23.09 3.58
C LYS A 30 5.00 21.88 4.19
N PRO A 31 3.86 22.05 4.88
CA PRO A 31 3.18 20.92 5.52
C PRO A 31 2.58 19.98 4.48
N TYR A 32 2.78 18.67 4.66
CA TYR A 32 2.03 17.67 3.91
C TYR A 32 0.55 17.70 4.30
N ARG A 33 -0.30 17.50 3.32
CA ARG A 33 -1.77 17.46 3.49
C ARG A 33 -2.30 16.07 3.22
N ARG A 34 -3.34 15.66 3.95
CA ARG A 34 -4.01 14.37 3.74
C ARG A 34 -4.63 14.29 2.35
N TYR A 35 -4.84 13.07 1.86
CA TYR A 35 -5.47 12.82 0.55
C TYR A 35 -7.00 12.91 0.56
N TYR A 36 -7.61 13.01 1.74
CA TYR A 36 -9.04 13.14 1.93
C TYR A 36 -9.36 14.53 2.46
N CYS A 37 -10.40 15.16 1.92
CA CYS A 37 -10.86 16.46 2.42
C CYS A 37 -11.37 16.37 3.86
N SER A 38 -11.41 17.50 4.57
CA SER A 38 -11.78 17.56 5.98
C SER A 38 -13.20 17.01 6.24
N LYS A 39 -14.14 17.22 5.31
CA LYS A 39 -15.51 16.67 5.40
C LYS A 39 -15.55 15.14 5.31
N ASN A 40 -14.68 14.55 4.49
CA ASN A 40 -14.67 13.12 4.20
C ASN A 40 -13.52 12.38 4.90
N GLY A 41 -12.50 13.09 5.38
CA GLY A 41 -11.33 12.49 6.02
C GLY A 41 -11.71 11.66 7.25
N PHE A 42 -12.55 12.19 8.12
CA PHE A 42 -13.05 11.47 9.28
C PHE A 42 -13.95 10.30 8.89
N TYR A 43 -14.94 10.54 8.02
CA TYR A 43 -15.88 9.51 7.57
C TYR A 43 -15.19 8.35 6.86
N TRP A 44 -14.26 8.65 5.93
CA TRP A 44 -13.57 7.63 5.15
C TRP A 44 -12.48 6.91 5.94
N SER A 45 -11.78 7.59 6.86
CA SER A 45 -10.83 6.92 7.75
C SER A 45 -11.54 5.98 8.72
N HIS A 46 -12.69 6.39 9.28
CA HIS A 46 -13.48 5.53 10.16
C HIS A 46 -14.19 4.40 9.41
N LYS A 47 -14.80 4.67 8.25
CA LYS A 47 -15.54 3.65 7.51
C LYS A 47 -14.65 2.63 6.79
N LYS A 48 -13.46 3.07 6.29
CA LYS A 48 -12.51 2.19 5.59
C LYS A 48 -11.43 1.61 6.50
N ASN A 49 -11.13 2.26 7.60
CA ASN A 49 -10.19 1.80 8.63
C ASN A 49 -10.86 1.17 9.85
N THR A 50 -12.14 0.83 9.78
CA THR A 50 -12.72 -0.03 10.80
C THR A 50 -11.90 -1.31 10.89
N PRO A 51 -11.66 -1.86 12.09
CA PRO A 51 -10.95 -3.13 12.24
C PRO A 51 -11.47 -4.22 11.28
N ASN A 52 -12.78 -4.32 11.12
CA ASN A 52 -13.42 -5.27 10.20
C ASN A 52 -13.07 -4.99 8.72
N GLY A 53 -13.05 -3.74 8.29
CA GLY A 53 -12.70 -3.40 6.90
C GLY A 53 -11.22 -3.68 6.58
N ARG A 54 -10.32 -3.44 7.53
CA ARG A 54 -8.90 -3.76 7.41
C ARG A 54 -8.66 -5.27 7.37
N ILE A 55 -9.28 -6.01 8.29
CA ILE A 55 -9.20 -7.47 8.36
C ILE A 55 -9.73 -8.10 7.06
N SER A 56 -10.84 -7.60 6.53
CA SER A 56 -11.41 -8.09 5.27
C SER A 56 -10.45 -7.88 4.09
N LYS A 57 -9.83 -6.71 3.97
CA LYS A 57 -8.84 -6.43 2.91
C LYS A 57 -7.57 -7.27 3.07
N ALA A 58 -7.06 -7.38 4.29
CA ALA A 58 -5.88 -8.21 4.59
C ALA A 58 -6.14 -9.69 4.26
N LYS A 59 -7.34 -10.20 4.54
CA LYS A 59 -7.76 -11.55 4.17
C LYS A 59 -7.74 -11.74 2.64
N LYS A 60 -8.32 -10.81 1.88
CA LYS A 60 -8.32 -10.86 0.41
C LYS A 60 -6.90 -10.83 -0.17
N ILE A 61 -6.00 -10.05 0.41
CA ILE A 61 -4.60 -10.01 -0.02
C ILE A 61 -3.90 -11.34 0.28
N ARG A 62 -4.17 -11.97 1.42
CA ARG A 62 -3.64 -13.30 1.73
C ARG A 62 -4.14 -14.36 0.75
N GLU A 63 -5.44 -14.39 0.47
CA GLU A 63 -6.05 -15.28 -0.52
C GLU A 63 -5.45 -15.07 -1.92
N TYR A 64 -5.15 -13.82 -2.27
CA TYR A 64 -4.46 -13.50 -3.51
C TYR A 64 -3.02 -14.06 -3.51
N LYS A 65 -2.28 -13.88 -2.41
CA LYS A 65 -0.91 -14.42 -2.27
C LYS A 65 -0.86 -15.95 -2.36
N GLU A 66 -1.90 -16.66 -1.97
CA GLU A 66 -1.95 -18.13 -2.08
C GLU A 66 -1.88 -18.63 -3.54
N LYS A 67 -2.22 -17.77 -4.49
CA LYS A 67 -2.18 -18.07 -5.94
C LYS A 67 -0.86 -17.65 -6.60
N LEU A 68 0.03 -16.99 -5.86
CA LEU A 68 1.28 -16.45 -6.37
C LEU A 68 2.46 -17.35 -6.01
N CYS A 69 3.57 -17.11 -6.70
CA CYS A 69 4.86 -17.73 -6.41
C CYS A 69 5.96 -16.68 -6.37
N CYS A 70 7.06 -17.00 -5.69
CA CYS A 70 8.27 -16.19 -5.76
C CYS A 70 8.83 -16.22 -7.19
N GLY A 71 9.01 -15.05 -7.78
CA GLY A 71 9.56 -14.92 -9.13
C GLY A 71 11.01 -15.38 -9.28
N SER A 72 11.75 -15.52 -8.17
CA SER A 72 13.13 -15.97 -8.17
C SER A 72 13.27 -17.48 -7.94
N CYS A 73 12.74 -17.99 -6.81
CA CYS A 73 12.95 -19.39 -6.41
C CYS A 73 11.72 -20.30 -6.53
N GLY A 74 10.57 -19.77 -6.96
CA GLY A 74 9.33 -20.53 -7.12
C GLY A 74 8.62 -20.92 -5.83
N TYR A 75 9.00 -20.34 -4.67
CA TYR A 75 8.30 -20.59 -3.41
C TYR A 75 6.81 -20.29 -3.55
N SER A 76 5.96 -21.28 -3.30
CA SER A 76 4.50 -21.18 -3.50
C SER A 76 3.75 -22.23 -2.67
N LYS A 77 2.43 -22.10 -2.60
CA LYS A 77 1.57 -23.12 -1.98
C LYS A 77 1.71 -24.48 -2.66
N LYS A 78 1.91 -24.50 -3.97
CA LYS A 78 2.13 -25.72 -4.75
C LYS A 78 3.44 -26.44 -4.37
N THR A 79 4.54 -25.69 -4.17
CA THR A 79 5.85 -26.25 -3.86
C THR A 79 6.04 -26.58 -2.39
N ARG A 80 5.35 -25.92 -1.49
CA ARG A 80 5.51 -26.03 -0.03
C ARG A 80 4.35 -26.75 0.68
N GLY A 81 3.21 -26.89 0.04
CA GLY A 81 2.04 -27.53 0.64
C GLY A 81 1.67 -26.93 2.00
N LYS A 82 1.62 -27.76 3.05
CA LYS A 82 1.28 -27.32 4.42
C LYS A 82 2.30 -26.38 5.06
N ARG A 83 3.53 -26.31 4.53
CA ARG A 83 4.59 -25.41 5.02
C ARG A 83 4.56 -24.04 4.35
N PHE A 84 3.63 -23.82 3.44
CA PHE A 84 3.48 -22.54 2.79
C PHE A 84 2.92 -21.49 3.75
N SER A 85 3.53 -20.31 3.74
CA SER A 85 3.05 -19.14 4.47
C SER A 85 2.93 -17.96 3.52
N THR A 86 1.77 -17.32 3.49
CA THR A 86 1.55 -16.07 2.73
C THR A 86 2.39 -14.91 3.24
N TRP A 87 2.83 -14.96 4.51
CA TRP A 87 3.72 -13.98 5.10
C TRP A 87 5.13 -14.02 4.52
N ALA A 88 5.54 -15.18 4.02
CA ALA A 88 6.83 -15.34 3.37
C ALA A 88 6.88 -14.70 1.98
N LEU A 89 5.74 -14.41 1.34
CA LEU A 89 5.69 -13.69 0.06
C LEU A 89 5.55 -12.19 0.30
N GLN A 90 6.40 -11.42 -0.36
CA GLN A 90 6.48 -9.97 -0.27
C GLN A 90 6.34 -9.33 -1.65
N PHE A 91 5.75 -8.16 -1.70
CA PHE A 91 5.64 -7.35 -2.91
C PHE A 91 6.81 -6.38 -2.97
N HIS A 92 7.63 -6.49 -4.00
CA HIS A 92 8.80 -5.66 -4.22
C HIS A 92 8.59 -4.77 -5.44
N HIS A 93 8.66 -3.44 -5.25
CA HIS A 93 8.63 -2.50 -6.35
C HIS A 93 9.99 -2.49 -7.05
N HIS A 94 10.00 -2.73 -8.35
CA HIS A 94 11.24 -2.76 -9.13
C HIS A 94 11.52 -1.46 -9.88
N ASP A 95 10.56 -0.55 -9.93
CA ASP A 95 10.69 0.73 -10.62
C ASP A 95 10.31 1.93 -9.72
N CYS A 96 10.58 3.14 -10.21
CA CYS A 96 10.40 4.38 -9.45
C CYS A 96 8.92 4.82 -9.34
N ASN A 97 7.98 4.09 -9.90
CA ASN A 97 6.56 4.50 -9.99
C ASN A 97 5.73 4.02 -8.79
N LYS A 98 6.38 3.93 -7.63
CA LYS A 98 5.77 3.51 -6.37
C LYS A 98 4.92 4.64 -5.78
N GLU A 99 3.64 4.37 -5.52
CA GLU A 99 2.78 5.28 -4.76
C GLU A 99 3.01 5.14 -3.24
N ALA A 100 2.97 3.91 -2.74
CA ALA A 100 3.25 3.58 -1.35
C ALA A 100 3.56 2.09 -1.18
N ASN A 101 4.05 1.68 -0.01
CA ASN A 101 4.14 0.26 0.32
C ASN A 101 2.74 -0.35 0.42
N VAL A 102 2.55 -1.55 -0.11
CA VAL A 102 1.25 -2.27 -0.06
C VAL A 102 0.74 -2.42 1.37
N GLY A 103 1.63 -2.72 2.33
CA GLY A 103 1.27 -2.78 3.75
C GLY A 103 0.82 -1.44 4.31
N GLN A 104 1.48 -0.35 3.93
CA GLN A 104 1.10 1.00 4.34
C GLN A 104 -0.25 1.41 3.74
N MET A 105 -0.50 1.10 2.47
CA MET A 105 -1.79 1.37 1.83
C MET A 105 -2.94 0.67 2.55
N LEU A 106 -2.70 -0.56 3.03
CA LEU A 106 -3.68 -1.31 3.82
C LEU A 106 -3.97 -0.61 5.15
N SER A 107 -2.93 -0.15 5.85
CA SER A 107 -3.04 0.59 7.11
C SER A 107 -3.72 1.95 6.94
N ASP A 108 -3.43 2.65 5.86
CA ASP A 108 -3.97 3.98 5.56
C ASP A 108 -5.39 3.94 4.97
N GLY A 109 -5.96 2.74 4.80
CA GLY A 109 -7.34 2.56 4.38
C GLY A 109 -7.59 2.79 2.89
N PHE A 110 -6.56 2.63 2.03
CA PHE A 110 -6.74 2.68 0.58
C PHE A 110 -7.80 1.68 0.11
N SER A 111 -8.47 1.99 -1.01
CA SER A 111 -9.43 1.06 -1.61
C SER A 111 -8.71 -0.22 -2.07
N PHE A 112 -9.43 -1.35 -2.03
CA PHE A 112 -8.85 -2.62 -2.50
C PHE A 112 -8.38 -2.52 -3.96
N LYS A 113 -9.12 -1.81 -4.81
CA LYS A 113 -8.76 -1.54 -6.20
C LYS A 113 -7.39 -0.83 -6.31
N ASN A 114 -7.15 0.21 -5.49
CA ASN A 114 -5.88 0.93 -5.50
C ASN A 114 -4.73 0.06 -5.02
N ILE A 115 -4.96 -0.77 -3.99
CA ILE A 115 -3.96 -1.72 -3.49
C ILE A 115 -3.60 -2.74 -4.57
N ILE A 116 -4.58 -3.30 -5.28
CA ILE A 116 -4.32 -4.24 -6.38
C ILE A 116 -3.57 -3.57 -7.53
N ASN A 117 -3.90 -2.32 -7.87
CA ASN A 117 -3.17 -1.57 -8.90
C ASN A 117 -1.70 -1.36 -8.50
N GLU A 118 -1.42 -1.11 -7.23
CA GLU A 118 -0.05 -1.00 -6.73
C GLU A 118 0.68 -2.34 -6.74
N ILE A 119 0.01 -3.43 -6.35
CA ILE A 119 0.56 -4.80 -6.41
C ILE A 119 0.97 -5.18 -7.83
N LYS A 120 0.23 -4.76 -8.85
CA LYS A 120 0.57 -5.02 -10.26
C LYS A 120 1.89 -4.40 -10.71
N LYS A 121 2.37 -3.37 -10.01
CA LYS A 121 3.68 -2.73 -10.25
C LYS A 121 4.83 -3.46 -9.53
N CYS A 122 4.53 -4.48 -8.75
CA CYS A 122 5.49 -5.21 -7.94
C CYS A 122 5.81 -6.57 -8.56
N ILE A 123 7.02 -7.03 -8.32
CA ILE A 123 7.38 -8.44 -8.41
C ILE A 123 7.12 -9.11 -7.06
N VAL A 124 6.79 -10.40 -7.09
CA VAL A 124 6.56 -11.19 -5.89
C VAL A 124 7.83 -11.96 -5.56
N LEU A 125 8.36 -11.75 -4.38
CA LEU A 125 9.56 -12.45 -3.88
C LEU A 125 9.26 -13.10 -2.53
N CYS A 126 9.87 -14.24 -2.27
CA CYS A 126 9.89 -14.73 -0.89
C CYS A 126 10.87 -13.87 -0.05
N ALA A 127 10.72 -13.93 1.28
CA ALA A 127 11.52 -13.12 2.19
C ALA A 127 13.03 -13.30 1.96
N ASN A 128 13.50 -14.53 1.72
CA ASN A 128 14.91 -14.80 1.46
C ASN A 128 15.39 -14.14 0.16
N CYS A 129 14.69 -14.37 -0.96
CA CYS A 129 15.05 -13.75 -2.24
C CYS A 129 14.94 -12.22 -2.19
N HIS A 130 14.00 -11.68 -1.42
CA HIS A 130 13.87 -10.24 -1.22
C HIS A 130 15.04 -9.67 -0.43
N MET A 131 15.49 -10.36 0.62
CA MET A 131 16.69 -9.98 1.39
C MET A 131 17.95 -10.08 0.56
N GLU A 132 18.11 -11.14 -0.23
CA GLU A 132 19.26 -11.29 -1.14
C GLU A 132 19.33 -10.15 -2.15
N LEU A 133 18.18 -9.74 -2.71
CA LEU A 133 18.11 -8.61 -3.63
C LEU A 133 18.61 -7.30 -3.01
N HIS A 134 18.29 -7.07 -1.72
CA HIS A 134 18.74 -5.88 -0.98
C HIS A 134 20.09 -6.04 -0.30
N GLY A 135 20.50 -7.27 0.03
CA GLY A 135 21.70 -7.57 0.83
C GLY A 135 23.03 -7.24 0.15
N HIS A 136 23.02 -7.07 -1.16
CA HIS A 136 24.21 -6.61 -1.91
C HIS A 136 24.51 -5.11 -1.79
N GLN A 137 23.68 -4.38 -1.03
CA GLN A 137 23.84 -2.92 -0.86
C GLN A 137 24.49 -2.52 0.48
N THR A 138 24.79 -3.47 1.34
CA THR A 138 25.34 -3.18 2.67
C THR A 138 26.62 -3.98 2.88
N TYR A 139 27.74 -3.39 2.60
CA TYR A 139 29.05 -3.51 3.30
C TYR A 139 30.10 -2.84 2.49
#